data_c2ca62d10e1b59fcb3949fde76dbab99
#
_entry.id   c2ca62d10e1b59fcb3949fde76dbab99
#
_cell.length_a   1.000
_cell.length_b   1.000
_cell.length_c   1.000
_cell.angle_alpha   90.00
_cell.angle_beta   90.00
_cell.angle_gamma   90.00
#
_symmetry.space_group_name_H-M   'P 1'
#
loop_
_entity.id
_entity.type
_entity.pdbx_description
1 polymer ?
#
loop_
_entity_poly.entity_id
_entity_poly.type
_entity_poly.pdbx_seq_one_letter_code
_entity_poly.pdbx_strand_id
1 'polypeptide(L)'
;CVLWQHKGNGPKKLKIDKKKFIYLISPNKISGKFYQNLDKILVTGKVSFFQMRLKKYTLKQKISIGKKIKKICKKNKVKFIINDDPLLVSKLDADGCHLGQKDMNITIAKKLIGKKIIGITCHNSIDLAKKAIKAKARYIAFGSFFTYKTKKTKYLASIKILNKVKKFTKTPIVAIGGI
;
A
#
# COMPACT_ATOMS: atom_id res chain seq x y z
N CYS A 1 -6.71 7.48 0.18
CA CYS A 1 -6.96 6.07 0.60
C CYS A 1 -6.99 5.97 2.11
N VAL A 2 -7.98 5.29 2.63
CA VAL A 2 -8.23 5.16 4.08
C VAL A 2 -7.83 3.77 4.55
N LEU A 3 -7.06 3.69 5.64
CA LEU A 3 -6.70 2.45 6.30
C LEU A 3 -7.69 2.19 7.44
N TRP A 4 -8.31 1.00 7.45
CA TRP A 4 -9.22 0.56 8.50
C TRP A 4 -8.54 -0.51 9.37
N GLN A 5 -8.55 -0.32 10.70
CA GLN A 5 -8.10 -1.34 11.66
C GLN A 5 -9.26 -1.87 12.51
N HIS A 6 -9.23 -3.17 12.78
CA HIS A 6 -10.05 -3.78 13.84
C HIS A 6 -9.29 -3.78 15.16
N LYS A 7 -9.98 -3.41 16.26
CA LYS A 7 -9.52 -3.67 17.63
C LYS A 7 -9.60 -5.19 17.88
N GLY A 8 -8.49 -5.86 18.11
CA GLY A 8 -8.52 -7.29 18.50
C GLY A 8 -7.12 -7.88 18.67
N ASN A 9 -6.95 -8.78 19.66
CA ASN A 9 -5.71 -9.49 19.95
C ASN A 9 -5.39 -10.50 18.84
N GLY A 10 -4.32 -10.28 18.08
CA GLY A 10 -3.83 -11.16 17.04
C GLY A 10 -2.32 -11.02 16.85
N PRO A 11 -1.64 -11.92 16.09
CA PRO A 11 -0.19 -12.04 16.04
C PRO A 11 0.47 -10.73 15.64
N LYS A 12 1.61 -10.44 16.26
CA LYS A 12 2.44 -9.20 16.22
C LYS A 12 1.87 -8.09 15.32
N LYS A 13 1.13 -7.17 15.95
CA LYS A 13 0.47 -6.03 15.33
C LYS A 13 1.43 -5.23 14.46
N LEU A 14 1.02 -4.94 13.24
CA LEU A 14 1.53 -3.77 12.53
C LEU A 14 1.28 -2.59 13.48
N LYS A 15 2.34 -2.04 14.11
CA LYS A 15 2.22 -0.83 14.94
C LYS A 15 1.91 0.33 14.00
N ILE A 16 0.64 0.49 13.66
CA ILE A 16 0.12 1.69 13.00
C ILE A 16 -0.36 2.57 14.13
N ASP A 17 0.24 3.74 14.25
CA ASP A 17 -0.21 4.75 15.19
C ASP A 17 -1.72 4.97 14.97
N LYS A 18 -2.52 4.85 16.04
CA LYS A 18 -3.99 4.94 16.01
C LYS A 18 -4.51 6.27 15.40
N LYS A 19 -3.65 7.29 15.30
CA LYS A 19 -3.93 8.62 14.72
C LYS A 19 -3.66 8.72 13.22
N LYS A 20 -3.10 7.66 12.57
CA LYS A 20 -2.72 7.67 11.16
C LYS A 20 -3.69 6.83 10.36
N PHE A 21 -4.45 7.45 9.47
CA PHE A 21 -5.52 6.81 8.70
C PHE A 21 -5.31 6.84 7.19
N ILE A 22 -4.29 7.56 6.69
CA ILE A 22 -4.10 7.78 5.27
C ILE A 22 -3.02 6.85 4.73
N TYR A 23 -3.37 6.18 3.62
CA TYR A 23 -2.46 5.48 2.74
C TYR A 23 -2.26 6.34 1.49
N LEU A 24 -1.11 6.99 1.36
CA LEU A 24 -0.81 7.91 0.28
C LEU A 24 -0.06 7.20 -0.86
N ILE A 25 -0.40 7.53 -2.12
CA ILE A 25 0.26 6.98 -3.31
C ILE A 25 0.92 8.12 -4.07
N SER A 26 2.12 7.88 -4.61
CA SER A 26 2.82 8.86 -5.42
C SER A 26 2.06 9.20 -6.71
N PRO A 27 2.20 10.42 -7.23
CA PRO A 27 1.74 10.75 -8.57
C PRO A 27 2.52 9.93 -9.62
N ASN A 28 1.99 9.89 -10.85
CA ASN A 28 2.65 9.20 -11.97
C ASN A 28 3.94 9.90 -12.43
N LYS A 29 4.06 11.21 -12.19
CA LYS A 29 5.23 12.03 -12.55
C LYS A 29 5.73 12.75 -11.30
N ILE A 30 7.03 12.65 -11.05
CA ILE A 30 7.70 13.34 -9.94
C ILE A 30 8.23 14.68 -10.47
N SER A 31 7.77 15.77 -9.88
CA SER A 31 8.23 17.15 -10.16
C SER A 31 9.24 17.65 -9.12
N GLY A 32 9.89 18.76 -9.41
CA GLY A 32 10.89 19.34 -8.48
C GLY A 32 10.36 19.64 -7.08
N LYS A 33 9.13 20.12 -6.97
CA LYS A 33 8.48 20.44 -5.68
C LYS A 33 7.91 19.21 -4.94
N PHE A 34 7.92 18.03 -5.58
CA PHE A 34 7.33 16.81 -5.02
C PHE A 34 7.88 16.46 -3.63
N TYR A 35 9.21 16.48 -3.45
CA TYR A 35 9.83 16.07 -2.20
C TYR A 35 9.49 17.02 -1.04
N GLN A 36 9.48 18.32 -1.31
CA GLN A 36 9.07 19.32 -0.31
C GLN A 36 7.61 19.15 0.09
N ASN A 37 6.72 18.95 -0.89
CA ASN A 37 5.30 18.73 -0.65
C ASN A 37 5.06 17.41 0.09
N LEU A 38 5.81 16.35 -0.26
CA LEU A 38 5.74 15.09 0.46
C LEU A 38 6.12 15.26 1.93
N ASP A 39 7.25 15.92 2.22
CA ASP A 39 7.68 16.15 3.62
C ASP A 39 6.62 16.95 4.40
N LYS A 40 6.08 18.04 3.81
CA LYS A 40 5.00 18.85 4.41
C LYS A 40 3.76 18.02 4.75
N ILE A 41 3.37 17.08 3.87
CA ILE A 41 2.21 16.20 4.11
C ILE A 41 2.53 15.19 5.19
N LEU A 42 3.70 14.55 5.15
CA LEU A 42 4.05 13.49 6.09
C LEU A 42 4.25 14.00 7.51
N VAL A 43 4.77 15.23 7.68
CA VAL A 43 4.97 15.85 9.01
C VAL A 43 3.66 16.06 9.78
N THR A 44 2.51 16.12 9.09
CA THR A 44 1.18 16.22 9.73
C THR A 44 0.85 15.04 10.64
N GLY A 45 1.60 13.93 10.53
CA GLY A 45 1.36 12.72 11.30
C GLY A 45 0.10 11.93 10.91
N LYS A 46 -0.63 12.34 9.87
CA LYS A 46 -1.88 11.69 9.42
C LYS A 46 -1.65 10.53 8.45
N VAL A 47 -0.48 10.44 7.83
CA VAL A 47 -0.12 9.40 6.84
C VAL A 47 0.58 8.24 7.53
N SER A 48 0.10 7.00 7.33
CA SER A 48 0.73 5.78 7.86
C SER A 48 1.62 5.10 6.83
N PHE A 49 1.21 5.14 5.57
CA PHE A 49 1.88 4.48 4.45
C PHE A 49 2.04 5.43 3.28
N PHE A 50 3.20 5.38 2.65
CA PHE A 50 3.44 6.02 1.37
C PHE A 50 3.87 4.97 0.34
N GLN A 51 3.10 4.82 -0.76
CA GLN A 51 3.42 3.90 -1.85
C GLN A 51 4.06 4.66 -3.02
N MET A 52 5.26 4.26 -3.42
CA MET A 52 5.90 4.72 -4.64
C MET A 52 5.41 3.91 -5.83
N ARG A 53 4.68 4.54 -6.76
CA ARG A 53 4.10 3.93 -7.95
C ARG A 53 4.56 4.67 -9.22
N LEU A 54 5.69 4.26 -9.77
CA LEU A 54 6.38 4.92 -10.88
C LEU A 54 6.49 3.97 -12.09
N LYS A 55 5.36 3.75 -12.81
CA LYS A 55 5.31 2.75 -13.89
C LYS A 55 6.15 3.10 -15.12
N LYS A 56 6.34 4.38 -15.42
CA LYS A 56 7.05 4.87 -16.62
C LYS A 56 8.53 5.21 -16.37
N TYR A 57 9.08 4.87 -15.22
CA TYR A 57 10.46 5.19 -14.86
C TYR A 57 11.37 3.98 -15.02
N THR A 58 12.62 4.20 -15.45
CA THR A 58 13.65 3.17 -15.48
C THR A 58 14.03 2.72 -14.07
N LEU A 59 14.67 1.56 -13.94
CA LEU A 59 15.12 1.07 -12.64
C LEU A 59 16.08 2.04 -11.95
N LYS A 60 17.03 2.62 -12.70
CA LYS A 60 17.99 3.62 -12.19
C LYS A 60 17.26 4.84 -11.62
N GLN A 61 16.26 5.35 -12.34
CA GLN A 61 15.44 6.48 -11.89
C GLN A 61 14.62 6.11 -10.65
N LYS A 62 13.97 4.93 -10.63
CA LYS A 62 13.21 4.44 -9.46
C LYS A 62 14.08 4.35 -8.22
N ILE A 63 15.33 3.87 -8.35
CA ILE A 63 16.27 3.80 -7.23
C ILE A 63 16.65 5.19 -6.72
N SER A 64 17.02 6.11 -7.63
CA SER A 64 17.39 7.48 -7.25
C SER A 64 16.24 8.21 -6.53
N ILE A 65 15.03 8.15 -7.09
CA ILE A 65 13.83 8.76 -6.52
C ILE A 65 13.48 8.07 -5.17
N GLY A 66 13.51 6.73 -5.16
CA GLY A 66 13.14 5.94 -3.99
C GLY A 66 14.05 6.19 -2.79
N LYS A 67 15.36 6.39 -2.99
CA LYS A 67 16.30 6.76 -1.92
C LYS A 67 15.91 8.08 -1.24
N LYS A 68 15.49 9.09 -2.02
CA LYS A 68 15.03 10.38 -1.49
C LYS A 68 13.71 10.22 -0.73
N ILE A 69 12.74 9.51 -1.31
CA ILE A 69 11.44 9.22 -0.67
C ILE A 69 11.64 8.46 0.64
N LYS A 70 12.51 7.42 0.66
CA LYS A 70 12.80 6.65 1.86
C LYS A 70 13.29 7.53 3.01
N LYS A 71 14.21 8.46 2.75
CA LYS A 71 14.71 9.40 3.77
C LYS A 71 13.57 10.21 4.38
N ILE A 72 12.67 10.74 3.54
CA ILE A 72 11.52 11.54 3.97
C ILE A 72 10.54 10.66 4.79
N CYS A 73 10.22 9.46 4.31
CA CYS A 73 9.34 8.54 5.03
C CYS A 73 9.93 8.14 6.39
N LYS A 74 11.23 7.81 6.45
CA LYS A 74 11.92 7.45 7.70
C LYS A 74 11.89 8.59 8.72
N LYS A 75 12.22 9.82 8.31
CA LYS A 75 12.17 11.03 9.14
C LYS A 75 10.79 11.20 9.79
N ASN A 76 9.73 10.98 9.02
CA ASN A 76 8.34 11.18 9.47
C ASN A 76 7.68 9.91 10.03
N LYS A 77 8.43 8.80 10.22
CA LYS A 77 7.92 7.51 10.75
C LYS A 77 6.78 6.93 9.91
N VAL A 78 6.79 7.16 8.58
CA VAL A 78 5.83 6.63 7.61
C VAL A 78 6.40 5.39 6.94
N LYS A 79 5.58 4.35 6.74
CA LYS A 79 5.98 3.12 6.07
C LYS A 79 6.11 3.34 4.56
N PHE A 80 7.30 3.06 4.02
CA PHE A 80 7.61 3.19 2.61
C PHE A 80 7.33 1.89 1.87
N ILE A 81 6.37 1.91 0.93
CA ILE A 81 5.88 0.76 0.17
C ILE A 81 6.23 0.92 -1.31
N ILE A 82 6.71 -0.15 -1.94
CA ILE A 82 6.97 -0.21 -3.37
C ILE A 82 5.79 -0.85 -4.09
N ASN A 83 5.37 -0.27 -5.21
CA ASN A 83 4.32 -0.84 -6.04
C ASN A 83 4.87 -1.94 -6.95
N ASP A 84 4.25 -3.13 -6.95
CA ASP A 84 4.41 -4.27 -7.86
C ASP A 84 5.78 -4.99 -7.81
N ASP A 85 6.84 -4.43 -7.22
CA ASP A 85 8.23 -4.88 -7.39
C ASP A 85 8.93 -5.24 -6.07
N PRO A 86 8.91 -6.52 -5.64
CA PRO A 86 9.63 -7.00 -4.46
C PRO A 86 11.16 -6.88 -4.55
N LEU A 87 11.74 -6.99 -5.74
CA LEU A 87 13.20 -6.84 -5.90
C LEU A 87 13.65 -5.41 -5.61
N LEU A 88 12.83 -4.42 -6.00
CA LEU A 88 13.09 -3.03 -5.69
C LEU A 88 12.94 -2.73 -4.19
N VAL A 89 12.09 -3.48 -3.47
CA VAL A 89 12.01 -3.40 -2.00
C VAL A 89 13.36 -3.70 -1.36
N SER A 90 14.03 -4.77 -1.79
CA SER A 90 15.36 -5.14 -1.27
C SER A 90 16.41 -4.10 -1.64
N LYS A 91 16.43 -3.63 -2.90
CA LYS A 91 17.40 -2.61 -3.37
C LYS A 91 17.28 -1.27 -2.64
N LEU A 92 16.08 -0.89 -2.23
CA LEU A 92 15.81 0.35 -1.51
C LEU A 92 15.74 0.16 0.01
N ASP A 93 15.78 -1.08 0.47
CA ASP A 93 15.45 -1.44 1.85
C ASP A 93 14.15 -0.76 2.30
N ALA A 94 13.11 -0.83 1.45
CA ALA A 94 11.79 -0.32 1.76
C ALA A 94 11.08 -1.19 2.80
N ASP A 95 10.02 -0.69 3.43
CA ASP A 95 9.26 -1.43 4.45
C ASP A 95 8.43 -2.58 3.86
N GLY A 96 8.15 -2.55 2.55
CA GLY A 96 7.41 -3.62 1.89
C GLY A 96 6.94 -3.29 0.48
N CYS A 97 6.07 -4.13 -0.08
CA CYS A 97 5.45 -3.91 -1.38
C CYS A 97 3.94 -4.07 -1.35
N HIS A 98 3.30 -3.53 -2.39
CA HIS A 98 1.89 -3.74 -2.71
C HIS A 98 1.79 -4.46 -4.05
N LEU A 99 1.09 -5.59 -4.08
CA LEU A 99 0.96 -6.44 -5.25
C LEU A 99 -0.49 -6.49 -5.75
N GLY A 100 -0.68 -6.37 -7.05
CA GLY A 100 -1.92 -6.67 -7.73
C GLY A 100 -2.03 -8.14 -8.10
N GLN A 101 -3.16 -8.53 -8.74
CA GLN A 101 -3.45 -9.93 -9.06
C GLN A 101 -2.60 -10.51 -10.21
N LYS A 102 -1.99 -9.63 -11.01
CA LYS A 102 -1.12 -10.02 -12.14
C LYS A 102 0.37 -9.89 -11.81
N ASP A 103 0.69 -9.43 -10.62
CA ASP A 103 2.07 -9.24 -10.18
C ASP A 103 2.63 -10.53 -9.58
N MET A 104 3.83 -10.45 -9.02
CA MET A 104 4.49 -11.59 -8.39
C MET A 104 3.62 -12.22 -7.30
N ASN A 105 3.54 -13.55 -7.29
CA ASN A 105 2.81 -14.28 -6.26
C ASN A 105 3.36 -13.94 -4.86
N ILE A 106 2.44 -13.79 -3.89
CA ILE A 106 2.80 -13.43 -2.51
C ILE A 106 3.78 -14.39 -1.85
N THR A 107 3.71 -15.69 -2.16
CA THR A 107 4.62 -16.71 -1.59
C THR A 107 6.04 -16.49 -2.10
N ILE A 108 6.19 -16.18 -3.39
CA ILE A 108 7.49 -15.87 -4.00
C ILE A 108 8.02 -14.54 -3.44
N ALA A 109 7.17 -13.52 -3.40
CA ALA A 109 7.54 -12.22 -2.84
C ALA A 109 8.04 -12.34 -1.38
N LYS A 110 7.40 -13.19 -0.57
CA LYS A 110 7.84 -13.45 0.81
C LYS A 110 9.22 -14.08 0.90
N LYS A 111 9.57 -14.97 -0.02
CA LYS A 111 10.93 -15.55 -0.06
C LYS A 111 11.97 -14.48 -0.35
N LEU A 112 11.63 -13.47 -1.18
CA LEU A 112 12.55 -12.40 -1.57
C LEU A 112 12.71 -11.31 -0.50
N ILE A 113 11.63 -10.92 0.17
CA ILE A 113 11.65 -9.77 1.10
C ILE A 113 11.41 -10.16 2.57
N GLY A 114 11.29 -11.44 2.86
CA GLY A 114 11.20 -11.97 4.22
C GLY A 114 9.97 -11.46 4.99
N LYS A 115 10.22 -10.92 6.19
CA LYS A 115 9.18 -10.43 7.11
C LYS A 115 8.62 -9.05 6.77
N LYS A 116 9.05 -8.44 5.65
CA LYS A 116 8.58 -7.12 5.23
C LYS A 116 7.08 -7.13 4.89
N ILE A 117 6.49 -5.94 4.80
CA ILE A 117 5.07 -5.76 4.57
C ILE A 117 4.70 -6.16 3.14
N ILE A 118 3.70 -7.03 2.97
CA ILE A 118 3.10 -7.29 1.66
C ILE A 118 1.60 -7.00 1.75
N GLY A 119 1.14 -6.07 0.93
CA GLY A 119 -0.27 -5.79 0.72
C GLY A 119 -0.76 -6.34 -0.61
N ILE A 120 -2.03 -6.74 -0.67
CA ILE A 120 -2.63 -7.35 -1.87
C ILE A 120 -3.89 -6.60 -2.29
N THR A 121 -3.98 -6.26 -3.58
CA THR A 121 -5.22 -5.76 -4.19
C THR A 121 -6.23 -6.88 -4.33
N CYS A 122 -7.44 -6.69 -3.80
CA CYS A 122 -8.55 -7.65 -3.89
C CYS A 122 -9.73 -7.15 -4.76
N HIS A 123 -9.58 -5.99 -5.42
CA HIS A 123 -10.64 -5.38 -6.24
C HIS A 123 -11.98 -5.25 -5.51
N ASN A 124 -13.02 -5.98 -5.94
CA ASN A 124 -14.32 -6.10 -5.28
C ASN A 124 -14.65 -7.59 -5.02
N SER A 125 -13.66 -8.38 -4.57
CA SER A 125 -13.77 -9.83 -4.44
C SER A 125 -13.45 -10.33 -3.03
N ILE A 126 -14.42 -11.01 -2.43
CA ILE A 126 -14.26 -11.69 -1.14
C ILE A 126 -13.29 -12.87 -1.27
N ASP A 127 -13.34 -13.59 -2.38
CA ASP A 127 -12.48 -14.76 -2.59
C ASP A 127 -11.02 -14.38 -2.72
N LEU A 128 -10.71 -13.26 -3.42
CA LEU A 128 -9.37 -12.73 -3.46
C LEU A 128 -8.90 -12.29 -2.06
N ALA A 129 -9.79 -11.71 -1.27
CA ALA A 129 -9.48 -11.34 0.11
C ALA A 129 -9.18 -12.57 0.97
N LYS A 130 -10.00 -13.63 0.90
CA LYS A 130 -9.77 -14.90 1.61
C LYS A 130 -8.43 -15.53 1.21
N LYS A 131 -8.12 -15.57 -0.10
CA LYS A 131 -6.82 -16.07 -0.62
C LYS A 131 -5.65 -15.25 -0.07
N ALA A 132 -5.73 -13.92 -0.11
CA ALA A 132 -4.69 -13.03 0.41
C ALA A 132 -4.47 -13.19 1.93
N ILE A 133 -5.55 -13.34 2.68
CA ILE A 133 -5.51 -13.57 4.14
C ILE A 133 -4.87 -14.93 4.45
N LYS A 134 -5.30 -16.02 3.76
CA LYS A 134 -4.70 -17.36 3.88
C LYS A 134 -3.19 -17.32 3.57
N ALA A 135 -2.79 -16.53 2.57
CA ALA A 135 -1.40 -16.30 2.23
C ALA A 135 -0.69 -15.33 3.19
N LYS A 136 -1.34 -14.91 4.31
CA LYS A 136 -0.78 -14.04 5.35
C LYS A 136 -0.33 -12.67 4.81
N ALA A 137 -1.12 -12.05 3.92
CA ALA A 137 -0.94 -10.64 3.55
C ALA A 137 -1.04 -9.75 4.80
N ARG A 138 -0.22 -8.70 4.87
CA ARG A 138 -0.21 -7.79 6.02
C ARG A 138 -1.35 -6.78 5.98
N TYR A 139 -1.87 -6.49 4.81
CA TYR A 139 -3.12 -5.76 4.57
C TYR A 139 -3.71 -6.16 3.22
N ILE A 140 -5.00 -5.93 3.05
CA ILE A 140 -5.74 -6.16 1.81
C ILE A 140 -6.37 -4.86 1.34
N ALA A 141 -6.39 -4.62 0.02
CA ALA A 141 -6.92 -3.39 -0.56
C ALA A 141 -8.10 -3.67 -1.49
N PHE A 142 -9.16 -2.89 -1.33
CA PHE A 142 -10.35 -2.92 -2.18
C PHE A 142 -10.46 -1.62 -2.96
N GLY A 143 -10.97 -1.68 -4.16
CA GLY A 143 -11.15 -0.54 -5.03
C GLY A 143 -11.25 -0.93 -6.51
N SER A 144 -11.59 0.01 -7.34
CA SER A 144 -11.83 1.44 -7.07
C SER A 144 -13.22 1.67 -6.50
N PHE A 145 -13.40 2.63 -5.58
CA PHE A 145 -14.73 2.97 -5.05
C PHE A 145 -15.45 4.01 -5.91
N PHE A 146 -14.69 4.89 -6.55
CA PHE A 146 -15.24 5.91 -7.44
C PHE A 146 -14.49 5.89 -8.77
N THR A 147 -15.17 6.26 -9.84
CA THR A 147 -14.57 6.50 -11.15
C THR A 147 -13.76 7.78 -11.11
N TYR A 148 -12.58 7.79 -11.72
CA TYR A 148 -11.77 8.99 -11.83
C TYR A 148 -11.13 9.08 -13.24
N LYS A 149 -10.91 10.30 -13.71
CA LYS A 149 -10.53 10.61 -15.10
C LYS A 149 -9.22 9.97 -15.58
N THR A 150 -8.33 9.58 -14.65
CA THR A 150 -6.97 9.12 -14.99
C THR A 150 -6.85 7.63 -15.30
N LYS A 151 -7.91 6.83 -15.06
CA LYS A 151 -7.92 5.40 -15.38
C LYS A 151 -9.34 4.89 -15.54
N LYS A 152 -9.64 4.25 -16.70
CA LYS A 152 -10.85 3.43 -16.83
C LYS A 152 -10.74 2.28 -15.82
N THR A 153 -11.56 2.33 -14.77
CA THR A 153 -11.56 1.31 -13.71
C THR A 153 -12.36 0.11 -14.17
N LYS A 154 -11.70 -1.05 -14.28
CA LYS A 154 -12.33 -2.31 -14.66
C LYS A 154 -13.20 -2.89 -13.52
N TYR A 155 -12.95 -2.48 -12.28
CA TYR A 155 -13.61 -2.99 -11.08
C TYR A 155 -14.07 -1.82 -10.20
N LEU A 156 -15.37 -1.77 -9.91
CA LEU A 156 -15.96 -0.88 -8.92
C LEU A 156 -16.25 -1.66 -7.64
N ALA A 157 -15.69 -1.22 -6.53
CA ALA A 157 -15.94 -1.81 -5.24
C ALA A 157 -17.12 -1.14 -4.56
N SER A 158 -17.98 -1.93 -3.95
CA SER A 158 -19.08 -1.44 -3.12
C SER A 158 -18.63 -1.28 -1.67
N ILE A 159 -19.09 -0.23 -0.99
CA ILE A 159 -18.87 -0.06 0.48
C ILE A 159 -19.34 -1.31 1.25
N LYS A 160 -20.37 -2.01 0.75
CA LYS A 160 -20.89 -3.24 1.35
C LYS A 160 -19.80 -4.34 1.46
N ILE A 161 -18.81 -4.37 0.57
CA ILE A 161 -17.74 -5.38 0.64
C ILE A 161 -16.86 -5.18 1.88
N LEU A 162 -16.60 -3.94 2.28
CA LEU A 162 -15.80 -3.64 3.47
C LEU A 162 -16.47 -4.21 4.74
N ASN A 163 -17.80 -4.05 4.84
CA ASN A 163 -18.57 -4.58 5.97
C ASN A 163 -18.61 -6.12 5.96
N LYS A 164 -18.74 -6.74 4.78
CA LYS A 164 -18.69 -8.21 4.66
C LYS A 164 -17.33 -8.76 5.09
N VAL A 165 -16.26 -8.15 4.62
CA VAL A 165 -14.89 -8.63 4.91
C VAL A 165 -14.52 -8.45 6.38
N LYS A 166 -14.93 -7.34 7.00
CA LYS A 166 -14.71 -7.10 8.44
C LYS A 166 -15.29 -8.20 9.34
N LYS A 167 -16.35 -8.89 8.91
CA LYS A 167 -16.97 -9.95 9.71
C LYS A 167 -16.08 -11.19 9.90
N PHE A 168 -15.16 -11.47 8.97
CA PHE A 168 -14.34 -12.69 9.02
C PHE A 168 -12.83 -12.46 9.12
N THR A 169 -12.34 -11.22 9.16
CA THR A 169 -10.89 -10.97 9.28
C THR A 169 -10.56 -9.77 10.14
N LYS A 170 -9.43 -9.87 10.84
CA LYS A 170 -8.75 -8.77 11.54
C LYS A 170 -7.62 -8.16 10.70
N THR A 171 -7.38 -8.67 9.49
CA THR A 171 -6.38 -8.12 8.58
C THR A 171 -6.75 -6.67 8.22
N PRO A 172 -5.82 -5.72 8.32
CA PRO A 172 -6.08 -4.34 7.96
C PRO A 172 -6.61 -4.20 6.53
N ILE A 173 -7.59 -3.33 6.34
CA ILE A 173 -8.24 -3.09 5.05
C ILE A 173 -7.92 -1.68 4.57
N VAL A 174 -7.54 -1.56 3.31
CA VAL A 174 -7.30 -0.29 2.62
C VAL A 174 -8.40 -0.08 1.57
N ALA A 175 -9.14 1.01 1.67
CA ALA A 175 -10.02 1.48 0.60
C ALA A 175 -9.22 2.39 -0.33
N ILE A 176 -9.26 2.12 -1.65
CA ILE A 176 -8.40 2.79 -2.64
C ILE A 176 -9.16 3.11 -3.92
N GLY A 177 -8.79 4.22 -4.57
CA GLY A 177 -9.32 4.64 -5.88
C GLY A 177 -10.53 5.55 -5.81
N GLY A 178 -10.30 6.83 -6.14
CA GLY A 178 -11.31 7.88 -6.16
C GLY A 178 -11.71 8.45 -4.79
N ILE A 179 -10.93 8.19 -3.76
CA ILE A 179 -11.15 8.68 -2.39
C ILE A 179 -10.21 9.84 -2.11
#